data_ee36ae515d80f70ea0d0e07526d35ef7
#
_entry.id   ee36ae515d80f70ea0d0e07526d35ef7
#
_cell.length_a   1.000
_cell.length_b   1.000
_cell.length_c   1.000
_cell.angle_alpha   90.00
_cell.angle_beta   90.00
_cell.angle_gamma   90.00
#
_symmetry.space_group_name_H-M   'P 1'
#
loop_
_entity.id
_entity.type
_entity.pdbx_description
1 polymer ?
#
loop_
_entity_poly.entity_id
_entity_poly.type
_entity_poly.pdbx_seq_one_letter_code
_entity_poly.pdbx_strand_id
1 'polypeptide(L)'
;MDGRTSQTHKKTAVLILLACAVVLAAFGCLMVGSSGMTVSACLDALLGRTGGTAARIIWGIRIPRLLAALIAGAGLSVSGLLMQTSLGNAMASPSTLGVSHAAVFGANLSIIAFAGGFLNTGHNPANFDVGVNPFAASLLAFLFAAASILLILGLCRLRAFSPNVVVLAGIALGSVWTAATTVLQFYATDVGLSAAVIWSFGDLGRATYHTDWIMLVAVTAGTVLSALLSWRYNALLSGGDAACSMGVNVPLLRFVSLLTASLMTAVCVSFLGVIGFVGIICPHSVKRLLGQDHRWSIPASALSGSLLLLLSDTLSRSLGSGSALPVGAITSLLGAPFFLILLFSRKEASSC
;
A
#
# COMPACT_ATOMS: atom_id res chain seq x y z
N MET A 1 -13.20 -2.20 -38.39
CA MET A 1 -11.94 -1.63 -37.81
C MET A 1 -12.22 -0.50 -36.85
N ASP A 2 -13.31 0.26 -36.98
CA ASP A 2 -13.62 1.44 -36.11
C ASP A 2 -13.86 1.19 -34.64
N GLY A 3 -14.42 0.04 -34.23
CA GLY A 3 -14.74 -0.20 -32.82
C GLY A 3 -13.50 -0.41 -31.92
N ARG A 4 -12.41 -0.97 -32.43
CA ARG A 4 -11.16 -1.18 -31.67
C ARG A 4 -10.38 0.12 -31.46
N THR A 5 -10.33 0.95 -32.47
CA THR A 5 -9.66 2.27 -32.41
C THR A 5 -10.40 3.18 -31.43
N SER A 6 -11.73 3.23 -31.48
CA SER A 6 -12.56 4.01 -30.54
C SER A 6 -12.38 3.57 -29.07
N GLN A 7 -12.29 2.27 -28.79
CA GLN A 7 -12.04 1.77 -27.44
C GLN A 7 -10.63 2.11 -26.92
N THR A 8 -9.62 2.06 -27.80
CA THR A 8 -8.25 2.43 -27.43
C THR A 8 -8.16 3.91 -27.09
N HIS A 9 -8.77 4.78 -27.90
CA HIS A 9 -8.83 6.23 -27.62
C HIS A 9 -9.51 6.54 -26.29
N LYS A 10 -10.61 5.88 -25.95
CA LYS A 10 -11.28 6.03 -24.64
C LYS A 10 -10.38 5.63 -23.49
N LYS A 11 -9.66 4.50 -23.60
CA LYS A 11 -8.75 4.03 -22.55
C LYS A 11 -7.56 4.99 -22.37
N THR A 12 -7.00 5.49 -23.46
CA THR A 12 -5.92 6.50 -23.42
C THR A 12 -6.41 7.79 -22.78
N ALA A 13 -7.60 8.26 -23.13
CA ALA A 13 -8.19 9.48 -22.56
C ALA A 13 -8.39 9.35 -21.03
N VAL A 14 -8.84 8.19 -20.53
CA VAL A 14 -8.98 7.93 -19.09
C VAL A 14 -7.62 7.94 -18.40
N LEU A 15 -6.56 7.37 -19.00
CA LEU A 15 -5.21 7.42 -18.43
C LEU A 15 -4.68 8.85 -18.36
N ILE A 16 -4.87 9.64 -19.40
CA ILE A 16 -4.46 11.06 -19.42
C ILE A 16 -5.23 11.83 -18.35
N LEU A 17 -6.53 11.63 -18.23
CA LEU A 17 -7.36 12.26 -17.20
C LEU A 17 -6.88 11.91 -15.79
N LEU A 18 -6.57 10.63 -15.53
CA LEU A 18 -6.02 10.20 -14.24
C LEU A 18 -4.65 10.83 -13.98
N ALA A 19 -3.78 10.89 -14.97
CA ALA A 19 -2.47 11.52 -14.83
C ALA A 19 -2.60 13.03 -14.52
N CYS A 20 -3.48 13.73 -15.24
CA CYS A 20 -3.78 15.14 -14.96
C CYS A 20 -4.36 15.33 -13.55
N ALA A 21 -5.27 14.44 -13.12
CA ALA A 21 -5.85 14.48 -11.77
C ALA A 21 -4.78 14.26 -10.68
N VAL A 22 -3.83 13.34 -10.90
CA VAL A 22 -2.68 13.12 -9.99
C VAL A 22 -1.82 14.38 -9.90
N VAL A 23 -1.49 15.02 -11.01
CA VAL A 23 -0.68 16.25 -11.04
C VAL A 23 -1.41 17.37 -10.29
N LEU A 24 -2.69 17.59 -10.57
CA LEU A 24 -3.50 18.60 -9.88
C LEU A 24 -3.62 18.31 -8.37
N ALA A 25 -3.85 17.06 -7.99
CA ALA A 25 -3.90 16.65 -6.59
C ALA A 25 -2.53 16.84 -5.90
N ALA A 26 -1.42 16.57 -6.58
CA ALA A 26 -0.07 16.78 -6.06
C ALA A 26 0.19 18.27 -5.79
N PHE A 27 -0.19 19.15 -6.72
CA PHE A 27 -0.14 20.60 -6.49
C PHE A 27 -1.01 21.02 -5.32
N GLY A 28 -2.25 20.56 -5.25
CA GLY A 28 -3.15 20.84 -4.12
C GLY A 28 -2.59 20.36 -2.79
N CYS A 29 -2.01 19.17 -2.76
CA CYS A 29 -1.36 18.58 -1.59
C CYS A 29 -0.17 19.41 -1.08
N LEU A 30 0.61 20.04 -1.98
CA LEU A 30 1.69 20.95 -1.61
C LEU A 30 1.18 22.27 -1.01
N MET A 31 0.05 22.76 -1.51
CA MET A 31 -0.51 24.05 -1.03
C MET A 31 -1.23 23.89 0.32
N VAL A 32 -1.89 22.77 0.56
CA VAL A 32 -2.63 22.49 1.79
C VAL A 32 -1.69 21.92 2.87
N GLY A 33 -1.69 22.51 4.06
CA GLY A 33 -0.91 22.02 5.20
C GLY A 33 -1.20 22.79 6.48
N SER A 34 -0.90 22.18 7.63
CA SER A 34 -1.15 22.73 8.98
C SER A 34 -0.29 23.96 9.34
N SER A 35 0.69 24.33 8.51
CA SER A 35 1.64 25.40 8.81
C SER A 35 1.13 26.84 8.55
N GLY A 36 -0.12 27.01 8.11
CA GLY A 36 -0.71 28.33 7.85
C GLY A 36 -0.01 29.16 6.75
N MET A 37 0.85 28.52 5.93
CA MET A 37 1.58 29.21 4.85
C MET A 37 0.62 29.61 3.74
N THR A 38 0.79 30.84 3.23
CA THR A 38 0.05 31.31 2.05
C THR A 38 0.53 30.59 0.78
N VAL A 39 -0.34 30.49 -0.22
CA VAL A 39 -0.03 29.86 -1.51
C VAL A 39 1.18 30.54 -2.18
N SER A 40 1.29 31.87 -2.09
CA SER A 40 2.44 32.62 -2.60
C SER A 40 3.76 32.23 -1.92
N ALA A 41 3.77 32.12 -0.58
CA ALA A 41 4.95 31.67 0.16
C ALA A 41 5.37 30.22 -0.18
N CYS A 42 4.41 29.34 -0.47
CA CYS A 42 4.68 27.99 -0.94
C CYS A 42 5.34 28.00 -2.34
N LEU A 43 4.82 28.81 -3.26
CA LEU A 43 5.38 28.94 -4.61
C LEU A 43 6.79 29.56 -4.60
N ASP A 44 7.00 30.61 -3.79
CA ASP A 44 8.33 31.23 -3.66
C ASP A 44 9.35 30.29 -3.05
N ALA A 45 8.93 29.46 -2.08
CA ALA A 45 9.81 28.42 -1.50
C ALA A 45 10.12 27.30 -2.50
N LEU A 46 9.15 26.88 -3.33
CA LEU A 46 9.37 25.90 -4.41
C LEU A 46 10.31 26.42 -5.48
N LEU A 47 10.21 27.72 -5.83
CA LEU A 47 11.07 28.37 -6.84
C LEU A 47 12.44 28.78 -6.28
N GLY A 48 12.72 28.49 -5.00
CA GLY A 48 13.98 28.84 -4.35
C GLY A 48 14.16 30.37 -4.12
N ARG A 49 13.07 31.13 -4.20
CA ARG A 49 13.11 32.59 -4.02
C ARG A 49 13.12 33.00 -2.55
N THR A 50 12.63 32.15 -1.65
CA THR A 50 12.64 32.35 -0.21
C THR A 50 13.40 31.20 0.46
N GLY A 51 14.33 31.57 1.35
CA GLY A 51 15.03 30.64 2.22
C GLY A 51 14.36 30.49 3.60
N GLY A 52 15.03 29.86 4.53
CA GLY A 52 14.61 29.77 5.92
C GLY A 52 13.56 28.67 6.20
N THR A 53 12.61 28.95 7.08
CA THR A 53 11.63 27.97 7.57
C THR A 53 10.70 27.46 6.48
N ALA A 54 10.28 28.32 5.55
CA ALA A 54 9.39 27.96 4.45
C ALA A 54 10.03 26.90 3.52
N ALA A 55 11.28 27.12 3.13
CA ALA A 55 12.00 26.16 2.29
C ALA A 55 12.21 24.84 3.01
N ARG A 56 12.53 24.85 4.31
CA ARG A 56 12.67 23.60 5.11
C ARG A 56 11.37 22.82 5.18
N ILE A 57 10.23 23.47 5.34
CA ILE A 57 8.92 22.81 5.38
C ILE A 57 8.60 22.19 4.02
N ILE A 58 8.79 22.93 2.93
CA ILE A 58 8.48 22.44 1.58
C ILE A 58 9.41 21.28 1.21
N TRP A 59 10.69 21.50 1.23
CA TRP A 59 11.67 20.51 0.76
C TRP A 59 11.95 19.39 1.77
N GLY A 60 11.90 19.66 3.09
CA GLY A 60 12.19 18.68 4.12
C GLY A 60 11.00 17.85 4.57
N ILE A 61 9.77 18.35 4.42
CA ILE A 61 8.58 17.66 4.94
C ILE A 61 7.54 17.39 3.84
N ARG A 62 7.12 18.43 3.07
CA ARG A 62 5.99 18.26 2.15
C ARG A 62 6.35 17.44 0.91
N ILE A 63 7.52 17.66 0.32
CA ILE A 63 7.94 16.94 -0.88
C ILE A 63 8.18 15.45 -0.59
N PRO A 64 8.94 15.03 0.44
CA PRO A 64 9.07 13.61 0.78
C PRO A 64 7.71 12.95 1.04
N ARG A 65 6.85 13.60 1.80
CA ARG A 65 5.50 13.10 2.09
C ARG A 65 4.65 12.93 0.82
N LEU A 66 4.73 13.86 -0.12
CA LEU A 66 4.06 13.79 -1.42
C LEU A 66 4.61 12.64 -2.27
N LEU A 67 5.94 12.48 -2.34
CA LEU A 67 6.59 11.39 -3.06
C LEU A 67 6.18 10.04 -2.47
N ALA A 68 6.19 9.91 -1.14
CA ALA A 68 5.70 8.71 -0.46
C ALA A 68 4.26 8.38 -0.84
N ALA A 69 3.36 9.37 -0.89
CA ALA A 69 1.96 9.16 -1.29
C ALA A 69 1.85 8.65 -2.73
N LEU A 70 2.61 9.23 -3.65
CA LEU A 70 2.63 8.79 -5.06
C LEU A 70 3.14 7.36 -5.20
N ILE A 71 4.29 7.08 -4.60
CA ILE A 71 4.98 5.79 -4.73
C ILE A 71 4.21 4.68 -4.02
N ALA A 72 3.85 4.89 -2.74
CA ALA A 72 3.14 3.87 -1.97
C ALA A 72 1.71 3.65 -2.50
N GLY A 73 1.02 4.70 -2.93
CA GLY A 73 -0.27 4.59 -3.57
C GLY A 73 -0.23 3.72 -4.82
N ALA A 74 0.74 3.97 -5.71
CA ALA A 74 0.98 3.16 -6.90
C ALA A 74 1.30 1.70 -6.52
N GLY A 75 2.25 1.50 -5.59
CA GLY A 75 2.71 0.18 -5.18
C GLY A 75 1.60 -0.67 -4.56
N LEU A 76 0.85 -0.12 -3.61
CA LEU A 76 -0.23 -0.83 -2.94
C LEU A 76 -1.38 -1.17 -3.90
N SER A 77 -1.72 -0.26 -4.82
CA SER A 77 -2.76 -0.49 -5.81
C SER A 77 -2.37 -1.56 -6.82
N VAL A 78 -1.15 -1.49 -7.39
CA VAL A 78 -0.66 -2.53 -8.32
C VAL A 78 -0.54 -3.88 -7.60
N SER A 79 -0.04 -3.91 -6.37
CA SER A 79 0.01 -5.14 -5.56
C SER A 79 -1.37 -5.78 -5.41
N GLY A 80 -2.39 -4.97 -5.12
CA GLY A 80 -3.77 -5.44 -5.05
C GLY A 80 -4.27 -5.99 -6.39
N LEU A 81 -3.99 -5.31 -7.51
CA LEU A 81 -4.36 -5.78 -8.85
C LEU A 81 -3.78 -7.17 -9.15
N LEU A 82 -2.50 -7.37 -8.85
CA LEU A 82 -1.80 -8.64 -9.06
C LEU A 82 -2.40 -9.76 -8.21
N MET A 83 -2.68 -9.49 -6.93
CA MET A 83 -3.29 -10.47 -6.03
C MET A 83 -4.70 -10.84 -6.47
N GLN A 84 -5.53 -9.85 -6.81
CA GLN A 84 -6.88 -10.09 -7.31
C GLN A 84 -6.89 -10.96 -8.57
N THR A 85 -5.96 -10.70 -9.49
CA THR A 85 -5.86 -11.46 -10.74
C THR A 85 -5.33 -12.87 -10.51
N SER A 86 -4.25 -13.00 -9.72
CA SER A 86 -3.61 -14.29 -9.46
C SER A 86 -4.48 -15.25 -8.67
N LEU A 87 -5.32 -14.72 -7.77
CA LEU A 87 -6.21 -15.51 -6.93
C LEU A 87 -7.64 -15.60 -7.48
N GLY A 88 -7.96 -14.92 -8.59
CA GLY A 88 -9.31 -14.87 -9.13
C GLY A 88 -10.34 -14.30 -8.14
N ASN A 89 -9.89 -13.48 -7.19
CA ASN A 89 -10.70 -12.95 -6.10
C ASN A 89 -10.58 -11.43 -6.03
N ALA A 90 -11.67 -10.72 -6.28
CA ALA A 90 -11.71 -9.26 -6.27
C ALA A 90 -11.43 -8.63 -4.89
N MET A 91 -11.55 -9.42 -3.82
CA MET A 91 -11.31 -8.99 -2.43
C MET A 91 -9.88 -9.29 -1.96
N ALA A 92 -9.06 -9.94 -2.78
CA ALA A 92 -7.68 -10.24 -2.43
C ALA A 92 -6.85 -8.95 -2.34
N SER A 93 -6.08 -8.84 -1.27
CA SER A 93 -5.19 -7.74 -1.00
C SER A 93 -3.99 -8.21 -0.16
N PRO A 94 -2.91 -7.44 -0.08
CA PRO A 94 -1.78 -7.80 0.78
C PRO A 94 -2.13 -7.96 2.26
N SER A 95 -3.11 -7.21 2.75
CA SER A 95 -3.59 -7.33 4.13
C SER A 95 -4.33 -8.64 4.38
N THR A 96 -5.09 -9.14 3.39
CA THR A 96 -5.78 -10.43 3.52
C THR A 96 -4.83 -11.63 3.52
N LEU A 97 -3.61 -11.45 3.03
CA LEU A 97 -2.54 -12.46 3.09
C LEU A 97 -1.65 -12.34 4.34
N GLY A 98 -2.03 -11.53 5.32
CA GLY A 98 -1.31 -11.42 6.59
C GLY A 98 0.03 -10.66 6.52
N VAL A 99 0.43 -10.14 5.36
CA VAL A 99 1.71 -9.41 5.17
C VAL A 99 1.79 -8.18 6.07
N SER A 100 0.70 -7.41 6.15
CA SER A 100 0.65 -6.22 7.01
C SER A 100 0.68 -6.58 8.50
N HIS A 101 0.03 -7.68 8.92
CA HIS A 101 0.06 -8.14 10.33
C HIS A 101 1.47 -8.58 10.73
N ALA A 102 2.17 -9.28 9.85
CA ALA A 102 3.56 -9.65 10.08
C ALA A 102 4.49 -8.43 10.17
N ALA A 103 4.28 -7.41 9.33
CA ALA A 103 5.02 -6.15 9.42
C ALA A 103 4.79 -5.44 10.77
N VAL A 104 3.53 -5.39 11.22
CA VAL A 104 3.18 -4.82 12.54
C VAL A 104 3.87 -5.58 13.67
N PHE A 105 3.85 -6.91 13.63
CA PHE A 105 4.56 -7.73 14.61
C PHE A 105 6.06 -7.41 14.63
N GLY A 106 6.71 -7.38 13.47
CA GLY A 106 8.14 -7.08 13.37
C GLY A 106 8.52 -5.71 13.91
N ALA A 107 7.72 -4.68 13.61
CA ALA A 107 7.93 -3.33 14.14
C ALA A 107 7.71 -3.27 15.67
N ASN A 108 6.62 -3.89 16.15
CA ASN A 108 6.34 -3.96 17.59
C ASN A 108 7.46 -4.70 18.34
N LEU A 109 7.99 -5.77 17.75
CA LEU A 109 9.13 -6.49 18.30
C LEU A 109 10.35 -5.56 18.45
N SER A 110 10.62 -4.72 17.42
CA SER A 110 11.70 -3.72 17.50
C SER A 110 11.46 -2.70 18.62
N ILE A 111 10.26 -2.15 18.69
CA ILE A 111 9.92 -1.06 19.62
C ILE A 111 9.85 -1.57 21.05
N ILE A 112 9.20 -2.72 21.28
CA ILE A 112 8.94 -3.23 22.63
C ILE A 112 10.14 -4.02 23.16
N ALA A 113 10.68 -4.95 22.36
CA ALA A 113 11.73 -5.84 22.85
C ALA A 113 13.13 -5.22 22.81
N PHE A 114 13.46 -4.46 21.73
CA PHE A 114 14.83 -3.97 21.53
C PHE A 114 15.05 -2.51 21.93
N ALA A 115 14.00 -1.70 22.02
CA ALA A 115 14.11 -0.31 22.46
C ALA A 115 13.76 -0.09 23.95
N GLY A 116 13.70 -1.16 24.74
CA GLY A 116 13.50 -1.07 26.20
C GLY A 116 12.04 -0.92 26.65
N GLY A 117 11.09 -1.23 25.76
CA GLY A 117 9.64 -1.14 26.05
C GLY A 117 9.05 -2.31 26.85
N PHE A 118 9.86 -3.26 27.39
CA PHE A 118 9.39 -4.38 28.19
C PHE A 118 9.27 -4.05 29.70
N LEU A 119 8.16 -4.45 30.33
CA LEU A 119 7.89 -4.26 31.76
C LEU A 119 8.91 -4.94 32.71
N ASN A 120 9.49 -6.06 32.27
CA ASN A 120 10.30 -6.93 33.15
C ASN A 120 11.82 -6.79 32.99
N THR A 121 12.31 -5.83 32.22
CA THR A 121 13.76 -5.70 31.96
C THR A 121 14.52 -4.93 33.06
N GLY A 122 13.86 -4.54 34.17
CA GLY A 122 14.49 -3.71 35.20
C GLY A 122 14.93 -2.32 34.70
N HIS A 123 14.62 -1.98 33.47
CA HIS A 123 14.89 -0.67 32.89
C HIS A 123 13.88 0.32 33.43
N ASN A 124 14.40 1.36 34.05
CA ASN A 124 13.60 2.46 34.56
C ASN A 124 12.82 3.07 33.38
N PRO A 125 11.47 3.28 33.46
CA PRO A 125 10.70 3.94 32.38
C PRO A 125 11.28 5.30 31.95
N ALA A 126 12.07 5.95 32.84
CA ALA A 126 12.80 7.17 32.54
C ALA A 126 13.93 6.97 31.50
N ASN A 127 14.40 5.75 31.29
CA ASN A 127 15.47 5.40 30.35
C ASN A 127 14.92 4.78 29.05
N PHE A 128 13.61 4.85 28.81
CA PHE A 128 13.08 4.54 27.48
C PHE A 128 13.67 5.55 26.50
N ASP A 129 14.69 5.08 25.80
CA ASP A 129 15.31 5.90 24.77
C ASP A 129 14.29 6.06 23.64
N VAL A 130 13.64 7.22 23.58
CA VAL A 130 12.68 7.61 22.53
C VAL A 130 13.36 7.60 21.13
N GLY A 131 14.66 7.42 21.11
CA GLY A 131 15.50 7.11 19.95
C GLY A 131 15.31 5.68 19.42
N VAL A 132 14.06 5.19 19.33
CA VAL A 132 13.78 3.98 18.52
C VAL A 132 14.40 4.23 17.15
N ASN A 133 15.45 3.48 16.83
CA ASN A 133 16.06 3.59 15.52
C ASN A 133 14.99 3.27 14.46
N PRO A 134 14.47 4.27 13.70
CA PRO A 134 13.36 4.06 12.78
C PRO A 134 13.70 2.99 11.72
N PHE A 135 14.98 2.86 11.42
CA PHE A 135 15.49 1.84 10.51
C PHE A 135 15.37 0.43 11.08
N ALA A 136 15.61 0.21 12.37
CA ALA A 136 15.48 -1.10 12.98
C ALA A 136 14.02 -1.58 12.97
N ALA A 137 13.08 -0.70 13.30
CA ALA A 137 11.65 -1.01 13.23
C ALA A 137 11.21 -1.33 11.79
N SER A 138 11.63 -0.52 10.82
CA SER A 138 11.34 -0.75 9.41
C SER A 138 11.98 -2.03 8.87
N LEU A 139 13.22 -2.33 9.25
CA LEU A 139 13.91 -3.54 8.84
C LEU A 139 13.23 -4.79 9.38
N LEU A 140 12.88 -4.83 10.67
CA LEU A 140 12.17 -5.97 11.25
C LEU A 140 10.76 -6.09 10.68
N ALA A 141 10.04 -5.00 10.47
CA ALA A 141 8.76 -5.02 9.79
C ALA A 141 8.87 -5.66 8.40
N PHE A 142 9.87 -5.27 7.61
CA PHE A 142 10.11 -5.85 6.29
C PHE A 142 10.47 -7.34 6.36
N LEU A 143 11.38 -7.72 7.25
CA LEU A 143 11.83 -9.11 7.39
C LEU A 143 10.68 -10.05 7.77
N PHE A 144 9.84 -9.67 8.74
CA PHE A 144 8.69 -10.48 9.12
C PHE A 144 7.61 -10.52 8.04
N ALA A 145 7.37 -9.43 7.33
CA ALA A 145 6.47 -9.41 6.18
C ALA A 145 6.97 -10.33 5.06
N ALA A 146 8.27 -10.28 4.74
CA ALA A 146 8.89 -11.15 3.76
C ALA A 146 8.87 -12.63 4.20
N ALA A 147 9.17 -12.90 5.47
CA ALA A 147 9.08 -14.25 6.02
C ALA A 147 7.66 -14.81 5.95
N SER A 148 6.64 -13.99 6.27
CA SER A 148 5.24 -14.40 6.21
C SER A 148 4.82 -14.81 4.81
N ILE A 149 5.17 -14.03 3.78
CA ILE A 149 4.83 -14.42 2.40
C ILE A 149 5.60 -15.65 1.94
N LEU A 150 6.86 -15.80 2.30
CA LEU A 150 7.63 -16.99 1.96
C LEU A 150 7.04 -18.24 2.61
N LEU A 151 6.58 -18.15 3.86
CA LEU A 151 5.85 -19.23 4.54
C LEU A 151 4.56 -19.59 3.81
N ILE A 152 3.74 -18.59 3.43
CA ILE A 152 2.50 -18.82 2.67
C ILE A 152 2.81 -19.51 1.34
N LEU A 153 3.77 -18.98 0.58
CA LEU A 153 4.13 -19.53 -0.71
C LEU A 153 4.72 -20.95 -0.58
N GLY A 154 5.50 -21.21 0.47
CA GLY A 154 6.01 -22.54 0.80
C GLY A 154 4.87 -23.53 1.10
N LEU A 155 3.91 -23.16 1.94
CA LEU A 155 2.73 -23.97 2.25
C LEU A 155 1.87 -24.23 1.00
N CYS A 156 1.69 -23.21 0.17
CA CYS A 156 0.88 -23.30 -1.04
C CYS A 156 1.52 -24.22 -2.09
N ARG A 157 2.85 -24.30 -2.13
CA ARG A 157 3.56 -25.22 -3.02
C ARG A 157 3.17 -26.68 -2.76
N LEU A 158 2.85 -27.04 -1.52
CA LEU A 158 2.42 -28.39 -1.14
C LEU A 158 1.01 -28.74 -1.67
N ARG A 159 0.21 -27.75 -2.06
CA ARG A 159 -1.19 -27.90 -2.51
C ARG A 159 -1.44 -27.28 -3.89
N ALA A 160 -0.46 -27.36 -4.79
CA ALA A 160 -0.54 -26.92 -6.20
C ALA A 160 -1.01 -25.48 -6.41
N PHE A 161 -0.71 -24.54 -5.51
CA PHE A 161 -1.08 -23.12 -5.59
C PHE A 161 -2.59 -22.86 -5.80
N SER A 162 -3.44 -23.63 -5.13
CA SER A 162 -4.88 -23.35 -5.14
C SER A 162 -5.18 -21.99 -4.51
N PRO A 163 -5.94 -21.10 -5.18
CA PRO A 163 -6.28 -19.76 -4.68
C PRO A 163 -6.91 -19.77 -3.29
N ASN A 164 -7.81 -20.72 -3.03
CA ASN A 164 -8.47 -20.86 -1.74
C ASN A 164 -7.48 -21.19 -0.61
N VAL A 165 -6.49 -22.06 -0.88
CA VAL A 165 -5.46 -22.43 0.10
C VAL A 165 -4.58 -21.23 0.43
N VAL A 166 -4.23 -20.40 -0.57
CA VAL A 166 -3.45 -19.16 -0.37
C VAL A 166 -4.19 -18.21 0.57
N VAL A 167 -5.48 -17.98 0.33
CA VAL A 167 -6.30 -17.06 1.14
C VAL A 167 -6.46 -17.59 2.57
N LEU A 168 -6.78 -18.88 2.74
CA LEU A 168 -6.93 -19.50 4.06
C LEU A 168 -5.61 -19.48 4.86
N ALA A 169 -4.49 -19.81 4.21
CA ALA A 169 -3.17 -19.72 4.82
C ALA A 169 -2.84 -18.29 5.26
N GLY A 170 -3.20 -17.30 4.42
CA GLY A 170 -3.02 -15.88 4.74
C GLY A 170 -3.81 -15.44 5.96
N ILE A 171 -5.09 -15.83 6.06
CA ILE A 171 -5.95 -15.53 7.21
C ILE A 171 -5.39 -16.20 8.47
N ALA A 172 -5.03 -17.49 8.40
CA ALA A 172 -4.49 -18.23 9.54
C ALA A 172 -3.17 -17.61 10.05
N LEU A 173 -2.22 -17.34 9.15
CA LEU A 173 -0.96 -16.69 9.53
C LEU A 173 -1.17 -15.26 10.01
N GLY A 174 -2.09 -14.50 9.41
CA GLY A 174 -2.46 -13.18 9.88
C GLY A 174 -2.97 -13.19 11.33
N SER A 175 -3.80 -14.21 11.68
CA SER A 175 -4.27 -14.40 13.06
C SER A 175 -3.13 -14.76 14.03
N VAL A 176 -2.16 -15.58 13.59
CA VAL A 176 -0.96 -15.89 14.40
C VAL A 176 -0.13 -14.63 14.66
N TRP A 177 0.12 -13.81 13.62
CA TRP A 177 0.86 -12.55 13.81
C TRP A 177 0.13 -11.56 14.70
N THR A 178 -1.20 -11.47 14.58
CA THR A 178 -2.01 -10.61 15.46
C THR A 178 -1.93 -11.09 16.89
N ALA A 179 -2.10 -12.38 17.14
CA ALA A 179 -1.98 -12.95 18.50
C ALA A 179 -0.58 -12.72 19.09
N ALA A 180 0.48 -12.96 18.29
CA ALA A 180 1.85 -12.71 18.72
C ALA A 180 2.09 -11.22 19.06
N THR A 181 1.53 -10.30 18.24
CA THR A 181 1.57 -8.85 18.53
C THR A 181 0.86 -8.52 19.84
N THR A 182 -0.32 -9.08 20.08
CA THR A 182 -1.09 -8.86 21.32
C THR A 182 -0.32 -9.35 22.53
N VAL A 183 0.29 -10.55 22.46
CA VAL A 183 1.13 -11.07 23.56
C VAL A 183 2.32 -10.15 23.83
N LEU A 184 2.98 -9.66 22.79
CA LEU A 184 4.10 -8.74 22.93
C LEU A 184 3.66 -7.41 23.57
N GLN A 185 2.53 -6.86 23.16
CA GLN A 185 1.95 -5.64 23.69
C GLN A 185 1.49 -5.79 25.15
N PHE A 186 1.05 -6.98 25.56
CA PHE A 186 0.66 -7.25 26.96
C PHE A 186 1.83 -7.08 27.93
N TYR A 187 3.05 -7.40 27.51
CA TYR A 187 4.25 -7.23 28.32
C TYR A 187 4.94 -5.87 28.11
N ALA A 188 4.36 -4.97 27.35
CA ALA A 188 4.94 -3.67 27.07
C ALA A 188 4.70 -2.67 28.22
N THR A 189 5.60 -1.70 28.37
CA THR A 189 5.33 -0.49 29.18
C THR A 189 4.31 0.39 28.46
N ASP A 190 3.62 1.29 29.18
CA ASP A 190 2.65 2.23 28.58
C ASP A 190 3.26 3.05 27.45
N VAL A 191 4.50 3.51 27.60
CA VAL A 191 5.24 4.27 26.57
C VAL A 191 5.54 3.38 25.36
N GLY A 192 6.04 2.16 25.60
CA GLY A 192 6.32 1.18 24.55
C GLY A 192 5.07 0.77 23.79
N LEU A 193 3.96 0.55 24.49
CA LEU A 193 2.66 0.23 23.90
C LEU A 193 2.17 1.39 23.03
N SER A 194 2.19 2.61 23.56
CA SER A 194 1.77 3.81 22.80
C SER A 194 2.59 3.99 21.53
N ALA A 195 3.92 3.85 21.61
CA ALA A 195 4.81 3.95 20.44
C ALA A 195 4.53 2.86 19.40
N ALA A 196 4.30 1.62 19.84
CA ALA A 196 4.00 0.48 18.99
C ALA A 196 2.64 0.64 18.27
N VAL A 197 1.61 1.12 18.98
CA VAL A 197 0.29 1.40 18.41
C VAL A 197 0.36 2.55 17.41
N ILE A 198 1.03 3.66 17.75
CA ILE A 198 1.23 4.80 16.85
C ILE A 198 2.01 4.37 15.60
N TRP A 199 2.96 3.45 15.73
CA TRP A 199 3.69 2.94 14.56
C TRP A 199 2.76 2.19 13.60
N SER A 200 1.81 1.41 14.12
CA SER A 200 0.88 0.64 13.28
C SER A 200 -0.12 1.51 12.52
N PHE A 201 -0.31 2.76 12.93
CA PHE A 201 -1.10 3.72 12.18
C PHE A 201 -0.33 4.20 10.95
N GLY A 202 -0.88 4.08 9.76
CA GLY A 202 -0.25 4.56 8.54
C GLY A 202 -0.01 6.07 8.59
N ASP A 203 1.26 6.49 8.45
CA ASP A 203 1.64 7.90 8.45
C ASP A 203 2.70 8.19 7.37
N LEU A 204 2.33 9.02 6.40
CA LEU A 204 3.23 9.49 5.35
C LEU A 204 4.25 10.53 5.84
N GLY A 205 4.05 11.09 7.04
CA GLY A 205 5.01 12.03 7.65
C GLY A 205 6.33 11.40 8.07
N ARG A 206 6.42 10.07 8.10
CA ARG A 206 7.68 9.33 8.36
C ARG A 206 8.60 9.26 7.14
N ALA A 207 8.09 9.61 5.97
CA ALA A 207 8.84 9.54 4.74
C ALA A 207 10.02 10.51 4.72
N THR A 208 11.13 10.03 4.19
CA THR A 208 12.34 10.78 3.91
C THR A 208 12.77 10.49 2.48
N TYR A 209 13.58 11.33 1.85
CA TYR A 209 14.08 11.07 0.50
C TYR A 209 14.76 9.71 0.37
N HIS A 210 15.44 9.25 1.42
CA HIS A 210 16.10 7.94 1.40
C HIS A 210 15.08 6.78 1.38
N THR A 211 14.05 6.85 2.23
CA THR A 211 12.98 5.83 2.25
C THR A 211 12.15 5.87 0.97
N ASP A 212 11.89 7.06 0.44
CA ASP A 212 11.18 7.25 -0.83
C ASP A 212 11.94 6.63 -1.99
N TRP A 213 13.28 6.77 -2.02
CA TRP A 213 14.12 6.16 -3.04
C TRP A 213 14.07 4.62 -3.00
N ILE A 214 14.13 4.03 -1.80
CA ILE A 214 14.01 2.58 -1.63
C ILE A 214 12.64 2.09 -2.10
N MET A 215 11.57 2.78 -1.69
CA MET A 215 10.20 2.46 -2.13
C MET A 215 10.06 2.63 -3.65
N LEU A 216 10.60 3.70 -4.22
CA LEU A 216 10.55 3.97 -5.67
C LEU A 216 11.18 2.83 -6.47
N VAL A 217 12.38 2.39 -6.09
CA VAL A 217 13.07 1.29 -6.77
C VAL A 217 12.25 0.00 -6.69
N ALA A 218 11.77 -0.37 -5.49
CA ALA A 218 10.99 -1.60 -5.29
C ALA A 218 9.65 -1.56 -6.05
N VAL A 219 8.91 -0.46 -5.96
CA VAL A 219 7.61 -0.29 -6.62
C VAL A 219 7.77 -0.22 -8.14
N THR A 220 8.76 0.51 -8.64
CA THR A 220 9.01 0.59 -10.08
C THR A 220 9.43 -0.76 -10.65
N ALA A 221 10.36 -1.47 -10.00
CA ALA A 221 10.78 -2.80 -10.42
C ALA A 221 9.60 -3.78 -10.46
N GLY A 222 8.77 -3.81 -9.40
CA GLY A 222 7.58 -4.66 -9.35
C GLY A 222 6.52 -4.29 -10.39
N THR A 223 6.30 -3.00 -10.63
CA THR A 223 5.33 -2.52 -11.63
C THR A 223 5.81 -2.83 -13.05
N VAL A 224 7.09 -2.63 -13.35
CA VAL A 224 7.69 -2.98 -14.65
C VAL A 224 7.61 -4.48 -14.89
N LEU A 225 8.00 -5.31 -13.91
CA LEU A 225 7.86 -6.76 -14.02
C LEU A 225 6.42 -7.17 -14.30
N SER A 226 5.47 -6.54 -13.62
CA SER A 226 4.04 -6.80 -13.82
C SER A 226 3.57 -6.40 -15.21
N ALA A 227 4.05 -5.25 -15.74
CA ALA A 227 3.74 -4.79 -17.08
C ALA A 227 4.30 -5.74 -18.16
N LEU A 228 5.50 -6.26 -17.97
CA LEU A 228 6.10 -7.28 -18.85
C LEU A 228 5.30 -8.59 -18.86
N LEU A 229 4.67 -8.94 -17.75
CA LEU A 229 3.83 -10.13 -17.63
C LEU A 229 2.36 -9.89 -18.00
N SER A 230 1.99 -8.70 -18.45
CA SER A 230 0.59 -8.29 -18.68
C SER A 230 -0.19 -9.24 -19.58
N TRP A 231 0.43 -9.76 -20.64
CA TRP A 231 -0.25 -10.71 -21.54
C TRP A 231 -0.53 -12.06 -20.85
N ARG A 232 0.36 -12.53 -19.95
CA ARG A 232 0.17 -13.76 -19.18
C ARG A 232 -0.98 -13.60 -18.18
N TYR A 233 -1.12 -12.41 -17.57
CA TYR A 233 -2.28 -12.09 -16.73
C TYR A 233 -3.57 -12.06 -17.54
N ASN A 234 -3.54 -11.52 -18.76
CA ASN A 234 -4.71 -11.52 -19.65
C ASN A 234 -5.11 -12.95 -20.05
N ALA A 235 -4.15 -13.83 -20.31
CA ALA A 235 -4.43 -15.25 -20.53
C ALA A 235 -5.05 -15.92 -19.29
N LEU A 236 -4.57 -15.58 -18.07
CA LEU A 236 -5.12 -16.13 -16.83
C LEU A 236 -6.59 -15.74 -16.58
N LEU A 237 -7.07 -14.64 -17.13
CA LEU A 237 -8.48 -14.24 -17.05
C LEU A 237 -9.44 -15.20 -17.76
N SER A 238 -8.96 -15.96 -18.74
CA SER A 238 -9.74 -16.98 -19.44
C SER A 238 -9.86 -18.30 -18.63
N GLY A 239 -9.27 -18.37 -17.45
CA GLY A 239 -9.20 -19.55 -16.59
C GLY A 239 -7.83 -20.23 -16.61
N GLY A 240 -7.53 -20.98 -15.53
CA GLY A 240 -6.23 -21.63 -15.38
C GLY A 240 -5.91 -22.63 -16.48
N ASP A 241 -6.86 -23.49 -16.83
CA ASP A 241 -6.68 -24.54 -17.84
C ASP A 241 -6.52 -23.94 -19.25
N ALA A 242 -7.31 -22.91 -19.57
CA ALA A 242 -7.18 -22.17 -20.83
C ALA A 242 -5.82 -21.45 -20.91
N ALA A 243 -5.33 -20.86 -19.83
CA ALA A 243 -4.02 -20.22 -19.77
C ALA A 243 -2.89 -21.25 -19.97
N CYS A 244 -3.00 -22.44 -19.36
CA CYS A 244 -2.07 -23.54 -19.58
C CYS A 244 -2.02 -23.97 -21.04
N SER A 245 -3.18 -24.08 -21.71
CA SER A 245 -3.25 -24.41 -23.13
C SER A 245 -2.62 -23.33 -24.01
N MET A 246 -2.58 -22.09 -23.56
CA MET A 246 -1.86 -20.96 -24.21
C MET A 246 -0.36 -20.92 -23.86
N GLY A 247 0.19 -21.93 -23.18
CA GLY A 247 1.60 -22.03 -22.82
C GLY A 247 2.00 -21.23 -21.57
N VAL A 248 1.05 -20.78 -20.75
CA VAL A 248 1.35 -20.06 -19.50
C VAL A 248 1.55 -21.05 -18.36
N ASN A 249 2.69 -21.01 -17.71
CA ASN A 249 2.91 -21.73 -16.45
C ASN A 249 2.17 -20.99 -15.32
N VAL A 250 0.92 -21.41 -15.05
CA VAL A 250 0.02 -20.77 -14.09
C VAL A 250 0.57 -20.82 -12.65
N PRO A 251 1.11 -21.95 -12.13
CA PRO A 251 1.70 -22.00 -10.80
C PRO A 251 2.86 -21.01 -10.63
N LEU A 252 3.76 -20.95 -11.60
CA LEU A 252 4.89 -20.02 -11.58
C LEU A 252 4.42 -18.55 -11.67
N LEU A 253 3.44 -18.27 -12.53
CA LEU A 253 2.87 -16.91 -12.66
C LEU A 253 2.24 -16.47 -11.34
N ARG A 254 1.46 -17.32 -10.67
CA ARG A 254 0.87 -17.02 -9.35
C ARG A 254 1.95 -16.81 -8.30
N PHE A 255 2.97 -17.67 -8.25
CA PHE A 255 4.09 -17.51 -7.33
C PHE A 255 4.79 -16.16 -7.50
N VAL A 256 5.21 -15.83 -8.72
CA VAL A 256 5.91 -14.57 -9.03
C VAL A 256 5.03 -13.37 -8.72
N SER A 257 3.75 -13.42 -9.07
CA SER A 257 2.80 -12.32 -8.83
C SER A 257 2.58 -12.05 -7.35
N LEU A 258 2.35 -13.11 -6.56
CA LEU A 258 2.13 -12.99 -5.12
C LEU A 258 3.38 -12.51 -4.40
N LEU A 259 4.56 -13.02 -4.80
CA LEU A 259 5.83 -12.60 -4.25
C LEU A 259 6.10 -11.12 -4.55
N THR A 260 5.96 -10.71 -5.82
CA THR A 260 6.17 -9.31 -6.24
C THR A 260 5.22 -8.37 -5.52
N ALA A 261 3.92 -8.68 -5.50
CA ALA A 261 2.91 -7.88 -4.83
C ALA A 261 3.18 -7.74 -3.32
N SER A 262 3.56 -8.84 -2.66
CA SER A 262 3.84 -8.84 -1.23
C SER A 262 5.12 -8.08 -0.90
N LEU A 263 6.17 -8.20 -1.71
CA LEU A 263 7.43 -7.45 -1.51
C LEU A 263 7.21 -5.95 -1.69
N MET A 264 6.49 -5.52 -2.74
CA MET A 264 6.13 -4.11 -2.92
C MET A 264 5.37 -3.57 -1.71
N THR A 265 4.40 -4.33 -1.21
CA THR A 265 3.63 -3.97 -0.01
C THR A 265 4.49 -3.97 1.25
N ALA A 266 5.34 -4.98 1.44
CA ALA A 266 6.22 -5.07 2.61
C ALA A 266 7.15 -3.86 2.71
N VAL A 267 7.72 -3.41 1.59
CA VAL A 267 8.56 -2.20 1.55
C VAL A 267 7.73 -0.96 1.90
N CYS A 268 6.55 -0.77 1.32
CA CYS A 268 5.71 0.39 1.63
C CYS A 268 5.27 0.40 3.11
N VAL A 269 4.78 -0.73 3.62
CA VAL A 269 4.29 -0.83 5.00
C VAL A 269 5.41 -0.70 6.02
N SER A 270 6.61 -1.20 5.73
CA SER A 270 7.75 -1.11 6.64
C SER A 270 8.20 0.32 6.93
N PHE A 271 8.04 1.24 6.00
CA PHE A 271 8.40 2.65 6.19
C PHE A 271 7.22 3.52 6.63
N LEU A 272 6.02 3.25 6.12
CA LEU A 272 4.87 4.12 6.30
C LEU A 272 3.85 3.61 7.33
N GLY A 273 4.00 2.38 7.80
CA GLY A 273 2.96 1.71 8.60
C GLY A 273 1.82 1.15 7.74
N VAL A 274 0.75 0.69 8.38
CA VAL A 274 -0.34 0.00 7.68
C VAL A 274 -1.26 1.00 6.97
N ILE A 275 -1.40 0.82 5.65
CA ILE A 275 -2.32 1.59 4.81
C ILE A 275 -3.28 0.58 4.16
N GLY A 276 -4.55 0.65 4.55
CA GLY A 276 -5.57 -0.29 4.09
C GLY A 276 -6.33 0.19 2.85
N PHE A 277 -7.10 -0.72 2.26
CA PHE A 277 -8.10 -0.49 1.21
C PHE A 277 -7.60 -0.01 -0.16
N VAL A 278 -6.45 0.65 -0.28
CA VAL A 278 -5.90 1.14 -1.57
C VAL A 278 -5.80 0.01 -2.59
N GLY A 279 -5.26 -1.14 -2.17
CA GLY A 279 -5.11 -2.34 -3.01
C GLY A 279 -6.42 -3.08 -3.35
N ILE A 280 -7.53 -2.72 -2.73
CA ILE A 280 -8.85 -3.30 -3.06
C ILE A 280 -9.61 -2.36 -4.00
N ILE A 281 -9.74 -1.10 -3.61
CA ILE A 281 -10.63 -0.12 -4.24
C ILE A 281 -10.10 0.31 -5.60
N CYS A 282 -8.81 0.69 -5.67
CA CYS A 282 -8.25 1.26 -6.90
C CYS A 282 -8.27 0.27 -8.07
N PRO A 283 -7.78 -0.99 -7.91
CA PRO A 283 -7.85 -1.96 -9.01
C PRO A 283 -9.30 -2.29 -9.39
N HIS A 284 -10.20 -2.37 -8.42
CA HIS A 284 -11.61 -2.67 -8.70
C HIS A 284 -12.27 -1.55 -9.52
N SER A 285 -12.06 -0.29 -9.13
CA SER A 285 -12.55 0.88 -9.86
C SER A 285 -11.98 0.96 -11.27
N VAL A 286 -10.69 0.69 -11.43
CA VAL A 286 -10.01 0.67 -12.73
C VAL A 286 -10.57 -0.41 -13.64
N LYS A 287 -10.75 -1.63 -13.12
CA LYS A 287 -11.35 -2.74 -13.90
C LYS A 287 -12.77 -2.40 -14.38
N ARG A 288 -13.53 -1.66 -13.59
CA ARG A 288 -14.87 -1.21 -13.96
C ARG A 288 -14.86 -0.14 -15.07
N LEU A 289 -13.86 0.74 -15.06
CA LEU A 289 -13.75 1.86 -16.02
C LEU A 289 -13.07 1.45 -17.35
N LEU A 290 -11.99 0.68 -17.27
CA LEU A 290 -11.11 0.35 -18.41
C LEU A 290 -11.21 -1.11 -18.88
N GLY A 291 -11.94 -1.95 -18.11
CA GLY A 291 -11.99 -3.40 -18.31
C GLY A 291 -10.81 -4.12 -17.68
N GLN A 292 -10.69 -5.42 -17.99
CA GLN A 292 -9.76 -6.32 -17.32
C GLN A 292 -8.38 -6.43 -18.00
N ASP A 293 -8.14 -5.75 -19.11
CA ASP A 293 -6.87 -5.81 -19.84
C ASP A 293 -5.74 -5.17 -19.03
N HIS A 294 -4.78 -5.99 -18.60
CA HIS A 294 -3.67 -5.59 -17.73
C HIS A 294 -2.72 -4.57 -18.35
N ARG A 295 -2.68 -4.44 -19.68
CA ARG A 295 -1.89 -3.39 -20.36
C ARG A 295 -2.36 -1.99 -19.95
N TRP A 296 -3.66 -1.84 -19.70
CA TRP A 296 -4.29 -0.59 -19.29
C TRP A 296 -4.53 -0.52 -17.79
N SER A 297 -4.88 -1.68 -17.20
CA SER A 297 -5.23 -1.74 -15.77
C SER A 297 -4.03 -1.52 -14.84
N ILE A 298 -2.81 -1.95 -15.23
CA ILE A 298 -1.61 -1.75 -14.40
C ILE A 298 -1.28 -0.25 -14.25
N PRO A 299 -1.06 0.52 -15.33
CA PRO A 299 -0.75 1.94 -15.19
C PRO A 299 -1.92 2.73 -14.60
N ALA A 300 -3.16 2.40 -14.94
CA ALA A 300 -4.32 3.05 -14.37
C ALA A 300 -4.46 2.77 -12.86
N SER A 301 -4.15 1.55 -12.39
CA SER A 301 -4.15 1.21 -10.97
C SER A 301 -3.06 1.98 -10.23
N ALA A 302 -1.86 2.10 -10.80
CA ALA A 302 -0.80 2.91 -10.22
C ALA A 302 -1.25 4.36 -10.02
N LEU A 303 -1.79 4.99 -11.07
CA LEU A 303 -2.27 6.38 -11.01
C LEU A 303 -3.44 6.56 -10.05
N SER A 304 -4.42 5.64 -10.05
CA SER A 304 -5.58 5.74 -9.16
C SER A 304 -5.18 5.53 -7.69
N GLY A 305 -4.22 4.65 -7.41
CA GLY A 305 -3.68 4.45 -6.07
C GLY A 305 -2.92 5.68 -5.57
N SER A 306 -2.08 6.28 -6.41
CA SER A 306 -1.39 7.55 -6.12
C SER A 306 -2.40 8.67 -5.83
N LEU A 307 -3.44 8.80 -6.65
CA LEU A 307 -4.49 9.80 -6.48
C LEU A 307 -5.24 9.61 -5.16
N LEU A 308 -5.69 8.38 -4.87
CA LEU A 308 -6.41 8.08 -3.63
C LEU A 308 -5.56 8.41 -2.40
N LEU A 309 -4.29 8.05 -2.41
CA LEU A 309 -3.43 8.26 -1.26
C LEU A 309 -3.06 9.75 -1.08
N LEU A 310 -2.86 10.51 -2.16
CA LEU A 310 -2.71 11.96 -2.11
C LEU A 310 -3.93 12.66 -1.52
N LEU A 311 -5.12 12.29 -1.97
CA LEU A 311 -6.36 12.87 -1.46
C LEU A 311 -6.57 12.51 0.02
N SER A 312 -6.31 11.26 0.40
CA SER A 312 -6.41 10.80 1.79
C SER A 312 -5.42 11.51 2.70
N ASP A 313 -4.18 11.75 2.25
CA ASP A 313 -3.18 12.51 2.99
C ASP A 313 -3.58 13.98 3.14
N THR A 314 -4.08 14.60 2.08
CA THR A 314 -4.55 15.98 2.13
C THR A 314 -5.70 16.12 3.13
N LEU A 315 -6.66 15.20 3.09
CA LEU A 315 -7.78 15.15 4.02
C LEU A 315 -7.33 14.92 5.47
N SER A 316 -6.37 13.99 5.68
CA SER A 316 -5.75 13.71 6.98
C SER A 316 -5.17 14.97 7.63
N ARG A 317 -4.50 15.82 6.85
CA ARG A 317 -3.90 17.07 7.32
C ARG A 317 -4.90 18.20 7.49
N SER A 318 -5.99 18.18 6.72
CA SER A 318 -7.02 19.23 6.79
C SER A 318 -7.97 19.02 7.97
N LEU A 319 -8.27 17.77 8.33
CA LEU A 319 -9.16 17.42 9.44
C LEU A 319 -8.47 17.45 10.80
N GLY A 320 -7.16 17.29 10.84
CA GLY A 320 -6.39 17.30 12.07
C GLY A 320 -6.07 18.74 12.52
N SER A 321 -6.72 19.23 13.55
CA SER A 321 -6.44 20.55 14.15
C SER A 321 -5.07 20.55 14.86
N GLY A 322 -3.99 20.71 14.06
CA GLY A 322 -2.60 20.80 14.56
C GLY A 322 -1.77 19.53 14.42
N SER A 323 -2.37 18.35 14.33
CA SER A 323 -1.67 17.08 14.02
C SER A 323 -2.35 16.35 12.85
N ALA A 324 -1.58 15.71 11.98
CA ALA A 324 -2.16 14.92 10.91
C ALA A 324 -2.81 13.65 11.49
N LEU A 325 -4.04 13.35 11.04
CA LEU A 325 -4.68 12.08 11.37
C LEU A 325 -3.94 10.91 10.67
N PRO A 326 -4.01 9.68 11.21
CA PRO A 326 -3.44 8.52 10.54
C PRO A 326 -4.06 8.31 9.15
N VAL A 327 -3.22 8.29 8.10
CA VAL A 327 -3.69 8.12 6.72
C VAL A 327 -4.36 6.77 6.52
N GLY A 328 -3.88 5.71 7.22
CA GLY A 328 -4.51 4.39 7.20
C GLY A 328 -5.95 4.39 7.71
N ALA A 329 -6.27 5.24 8.69
CA ALA A 329 -7.65 5.41 9.18
C ALA A 329 -8.52 6.11 8.13
N ILE A 330 -8.01 7.16 7.50
CA ILE A 330 -8.73 7.91 6.44
C ILE A 330 -8.99 7.01 5.22
N THR A 331 -7.99 6.26 4.76
CA THR A 331 -8.18 5.33 3.64
C THR A 331 -9.19 4.23 3.97
N SER A 332 -9.24 3.77 5.23
CA SER A 332 -10.22 2.78 5.67
C SER A 332 -11.62 3.36 5.78
N LEU A 333 -11.74 4.58 6.29
CA LEU A 333 -13.03 5.30 6.43
C LEU A 333 -13.64 5.61 5.07
N LEU A 334 -12.84 5.98 4.09
CA LEU A 334 -13.29 6.19 2.71
C LEU A 334 -13.53 4.86 1.98
N GLY A 335 -12.68 3.88 2.27
CA GLY A 335 -12.65 2.62 1.57
C GLY A 335 -13.79 1.68 1.88
N ALA A 336 -14.14 1.52 3.14
CA ALA A 336 -15.17 0.58 3.56
C ALA A 336 -16.57 0.95 3.01
N PRO A 337 -17.06 2.20 3.11
CA PRO A 337 -18.33 2.59 2.51
C PRO A 337 -18.32 2.48 0.98
N PHE A 338 -17.23 2.89 0.33
CA PHE A 338 -17.09 2.77 -1.11
C PHE A 338 -17.18 1.31 -1.56
N PHE A 339 -16.54 0.40 -0.83
CA PHE A 339 -16.61 -1.02 -1.11
C PHE A 339 -18.01 -1.59 -0.91
N LEU A 340 -18.73 -1.19 0.14
CA LEU A 340 -20.12 -1.57 0.35
C LEU A 340 -21.01 -1.07 -0.80
N ILE A 341 -20.88 0.18 -1.22
CA ILE A 341 -21.61 0.71 -2.37
C ILE A 341 -21.34 -0.12 -3.63
N LEU A 342 -20.08 -0.49 -3.88
CA LEU A 342 -19.73 -1.33 -5.03
C LEU A 342 -20.34 -2.72 -4.94
N LEU A 343 -20.39 -3.32 -3.76
CA LEU A 343 -20.96 -4.64 -3.52
C LEU A 343 -22.49 -4.64 -3.80
N PHE A 344 -23.19 -3.65 -3.26
CA PHE A 344 -24.65 -3.55 -3.39
C PHE A 344 -25.12 -2.90 -4.70
N SER A 345 -24.25 -2.16 -5.41
CA SER A 345 -24.58 -1.60 -6.73
C SER A 345 -24.52 -2.64 -7.87
N ARG A 346 -24.11 -3.86 -7.58
CA ARG A 346 -24.20 -5.01 -8.49
C ARG A 346 -25.67 -5.40 -8.57
N LYS A 347 -26.47 -4.73 -9.41
CA LYS A 347 -27.73 -5.26 -9.88
C LYS A 347 -27.44 -6.64 -10.46
N GLU A 348 -28.12 -7.64 -9.94
CA GLU A 348 -28.15 -9.00 -10.42
C GLU A 348 -28.34 -9.03 -11.94
N ALA A 349 -27.26 -9.32 -12.67
CA ALA A 349 -27.36 -9.96 -13.96
C ALA A 349 -27.46 -11.47 -13.66
N SER A 350 -28.53 -11.87 -12.95
CA SER A 350 -28.92 -13.24 -12.74
C SER A 350 -30.42 -13.30 -13.05
N SER A 351 -30.69 -13.62 -14.27
CA SER A 351 -31.81 -14.46 -14.67
C SER A 351 -32.02 -14.39 -16.18
N CYS A 352 -31.39 -15.26 -16.88
CA CYS A 352 -32.01 -16.11 -17.91
C CYS A 352 -31.06 -17.24 -18.26
#